data_6500ae700c43685717c2df0cc183f143
#
_entry.id   6500ae700c43685717c2df0cc183f143
#
_cell.length_a   1.000
_cell.length_b   1.000
_cell.length_c   1.000
_cell.angle_alpha   90.00
_cell.angle_beta   90.00
_cell.angle_gamma   90.00
#
_symmetry.space_group_name_H-M   'P 1'
#
loop_
_entity.id
_entity.type
_entity.pdbx_description
1 polymer ?
#
loop_
_entity_poly.entity_id
_entity_poly.type
_entity_poly.pdbx_seq_one_letter_code
_entity_poly.pdbx_strand_id
1 'polypeptide(L)'
;PKAFSPMHPPPINGGFMEMLWLTEEEVRSLLTIDDAIAAVQRAFLDHGNGRTQMPPKSYLYLPKHNGDLRCMPAYLEGQDLAGVKIVNVHPGNPQIGLPSVMALLILNSPQTGEPLAVMGATYLTSMRTGAAGAVAARHLARQDSRVVGMIGAGTQARTQLQGLSRYFPIEQVMVFDSFEDKARAFKDDVSGFMKCSCIAVSG
;
A
#
# COMPACT_ATOMS: atom_id res chain seq x y z
N PRO A 1 5.50 -0.30 22.18
CA PRO A 1 5.66 0.66 21.12
C PRO A 1 7.09 1.21 21.22
N LYS A 2 8.00 0.72 20.36
CA LYS A 2 9.32 1.35 20.24
C LYS A 2 9.10 2.64 19.44
N ALA A 3 9.30 3.76 20.12
CA ALA A 3 9.31 5.05 19.47
C ALA A 3 10.41 5.04 18.39
N PHE A 4 10.03 5.36 17.16
CA PHE A 4 10.98 5.64 16.10
C PHE A 4 11.67 6.96 16.47
N SER A 5 12.89 6.87 16.98
CA SER A 5 13.73 8.06 17.13
C SER A 5 14.04 8.58 15.72
N PRO A 6 13.93 9.89 15.44
CA PRO A 6 14.39 10.44 14.18
C PRO A 6 15.88 10.11 14.05
N MET A 7 16.24 9.35 13.00
CA MET A 7 17.64 9.13 12.67
C MET A 7 18.25 10.49 12.30
N HIS A 8 19.10 11.03 13.18
CA HIS A 8 19.98 12.11 12.79
C HIS A 8 20.96 11.58 11.73
N PRO A 9 21.17 12.29 10.62
CA PRO A 9 22.17 11.89 9.65
C PRO A 9 23.54 11.82 10.33
N PRO A 10 24.37 10.80 10.02
CA PRO A 10 25.73 10.74 10.52
C PRO A 10 26.53 11.97 10.07
N PRO A 11 27.58 12.38 10.82
CA PRO A 11 28.42 13.50 10.42
C PRO A 11 29.10 13.23 9.08
N ILE A 12 29.11 14.22 8.22
CA ILE A 12 29.72 14.19 6.88
C ILE A 12 31.25 14.12 7.03
N ASN A 13 31.77 12.94 7.23
CA ASN A 13 33.17 12.64 6.96
C ASN A 13 33.21 11.95 5.61
N GLY A 14 33.90 12.51 4.62
CA GLY A 14 34.03 12.16 3.20
C GLY A 14 34.03 10.67 2.77
N GLY A 15 33.12 9.88 3.32
CA GLY A 15 32.84 8.47 3.03
C GLY A 15 31.56 8.34 2.22
N PHE A 16 31.48 7.30 1.42
CA PHE A 16 30.31 6.92 0.65
C PHE A 16 29.04 6.98 1.49
N MET A 17 27.96 7.60 0.97
CA MET A 17 26.67 7.64 1.62
C MET A 17 26.15 6.20 1.88
N GLU A 18 25.87 5.85 3.13
CA GLU A 18 25.19 4.61 3.46
C GLU A 18 23.68 4.77 3.18
N MET A 19 23.27 4.42 1.98
CA MET A 19 21.88 4.36 1.62
C MET A 19 21.29 3.01 2.06
N LEU A 20 20.17 3.04 2.77
CA LEU A 20 19.47 1.83 3.16
C LEU A 20 18.80 1.19 1.93
N TRP A 21 19.09 -0.09 1.70
CA TRP A 21 18.41 -0.91 0.71
C TRP A 21 17.54 -1.95 1.39
N LEU A 22 16.24 -1.95 1.09
CA LEU A 22 15.30 -2.97 1.58
C LEU A 22 14.66 -3.72 0.41
N THR A 23 14.78 -5.02 0.44
CA THR A 23 14.11 -5.92 -0.50
C THR A 23 12.60 -5.95 -0.26
N GLU A 24 11.84 -6.44 -1.20
CA GLU A 24 10.39 -6.64 -1.07
C GLU A 24 10.04 -7.57 0.10
N GLU A 25 10.88 -8.58 0.37
CA GLU A 25 10.71 -9.53 1.46
C GLU A 25 10.95 -8.89 2.83
N GLU A 26 11.99 -8.08 2.96
CA GLU A 26 12.26 -7.32 4.18
C GLU A 26 11.14 -6.32 4.48
N VAL A 27 10.67 -5.58 3.47
CA VAL A 27 9.51 -4.68 3.64
C VAL A 27 8.27 -5.45 4.09
N ARG A 28 8.03 -6.64 3.53
CA ARG A 28 6.91 -7.51 3.91
C ARG A 28 7.02 -8.00 5.36
N SER A 29 8.22 -8.27 5.83
CA SER A 29 8.45 -8.74 7.21
C SER A 29 8.29 -7.63 8.26
N LEU A 30 8.50 -6.37 7.86
CA LEU A 30 8.50 -5.22 8.76
C LEU A 30 7.15 -4.47 8.80
N LEU A 31 6.44 -4.41 7.67
CA LEU A 31 5.23 -3.57 7.54
C LEU A 31 3.96 -4.34 7.87
N THR A 32 3.26 -3.92 8.90
CA THR A 32 1.93 -4.43 9.26
C THR A 32 0.80 -3.54 8.70
N ILE A 33 -0.43 -4.07 8.68
CA ILE A 33 -1.60 -3.26 8.29
C ILE A 33 -1.87 -2.13 9.30
N ASP A 34 -1.57 -2.35 10.57
CA ASP A 34 -1.76 -1.37 11.64
C ASP A 34 -0.79 -0.19 11.46
N ASP A 35 0.47 -0.45 11.11
CA ASP A 35 1.46 0.59 10.76
C ASP A 35 1.01 1.39 9.54
N ALA A 36 0.53 0.69 8.50
CA ALA A 36 0.02 1.32 7.28
C ALA A 36 -1.19 2.21 7.57
N ILE A 37 -2.13 1.77 8.40
CA ILE A 37 -3.30 2.55 8.82
C ILE A 37 -2.86 3.81 9.58
N ALA A 38 -1.96 3.68 10.56
CA ALA A 38 -1.46 4.82 11.33
C ALA A 38 -0.74 5.85 10.45
N ALA A 39 0.09 5.38 9.51
CA ALA A 39 0.81 6.26 8.58
C ALA A 39 -0.14 6.98 7.61
N VAL A 40 -1.10 6.25 7.01
CA VAL A 40 -2.07 6.82 6.07
C VAL A 40 -3.00 7.81 6.75
N GLN A 41 -3.44 7.53 7.99
CA GLN A 41 -4.27 8.47 8.75
C GLN A 41 -3.53 9.78 9.01
N ARG A 42 -2.26 9.73 9.40
CA ARG A 42 -1.42 10.94 9.55
C ARG A 42 -1.27 11.69 8.23
N ALA A 43 -0.98 10.98 7.15
CA ALA A 43 -0.82 11.59 5.83
C ALA A 43 -2.11 12.30 5.36
N PHE A 44 -3.29 11.73 5.62
CA PHE A 44 -4.57 12.36 5.31
C PHE A 44 -4.80 13.61 6.16
N LEU A 45 -4.47 13.58 7.45
CA LEU A 45 -4.56 14.76 8.33
C LEU A 45 -3.60 15.86 7.89
N ASP A 46 -2.37 15.52 7.55
CA ASP A 46 -1.38 16.49 7.05
C ASP A 46 -1.81 17.07 5.71
N HIS A 47 -2.37 16.25 4.82
CA HIS A 47 -2.90 16.72 3.55
C HIS A 47 -4.09 17.67 3.73
N GLY A 48 -5.05 17.32 4.59
CA GLY A 48 -6.20 18.16 4.91
C GLY A 48 -5.81 19.50 5.56
N ASN A 49 -4.68 19.56 6.26
CA ASN A 49 -4.12 20.76 6.86
C ASN A 49 -3.16 21.53 5.92
N GLY A 50 -3.03 21.15 4.66
CA GLY A 50 -2.15 21.81 3.69
C GLY A 50 -0.65 21.59 3.91
N ARG A 51 -0.27 20.59 4.73
CA ARG A 51 1.13 20.30 5.08
C ARG A 51 1.73 19.17 4.23
N THR A 52 1.29 19.04 3.00
CA THR A 52 1.85 18.08 2.05
C THR A 52 1.98 18.69 0.67
N GLN A 53 2.99 18.28 -0.06
CA GLN A 53 3.08 18.50 -1.49
C GLN A 53 2.96 17.16 -2.19
N MET A 54 1.92 16.99 -3.00
CA MET A 54 1.66 15.78 -3.76
C MET A 54 1.16 16.17 -5.16
N PRO A 55 2.07 16.49 -6.07
CA PRO A 55 1.69 16.84 -7.44
C PRO A 55 1.01 15.66 -8.13
N PRO A 56 0.26 15.90 -9.21
CA PRO A 56 -0.30 14.83 -10.03
C PRO A 56 0.78 13.86 -10.48
N LYS A 57 0.46 12.57 -10.43
CA LYS A 57 1.37 11.52 -10.90
C LYS A 57 1.62 11.68 -12.40
N SER A 58 2.87 11.51 -12.82
CA SER A 58 3.24 11.46 -14.22
C SER A 58 3.20 10.03 -14.76
N TYR A 59 2.87 9.89 -16.04
CA TYR A 59 2.75 8.60 -16.72
C TYR A 59 3.67 8.53 -17.93
N LEU A 60 4.34 7.38 -18.08
CA LEU A 60 4.90 6.93 -19.34
C LEU A 60 4.12 5.72 -19.81
N TYR A 61 3.43 5.85 -20.93
CA TYR A 61 2.71 4.74 -21.54
C TYR A 61 3.65 3.90 -22.40
N LEU A 62 3.55 2.59 -22.26
CA LEU A 62 4.37 1.61 -22.98
C LEU A 62 3.47 0.73 -23.89
N PRO A 63 2.89 1.30 -24.95
CA PRO A 63 1.84 0.62 -25.74
C PRO A 63 2.31 -0.69 -26.37
N LYS A 64 3.59 -0.81 -26.75
CA LYS A 64 4.17 -2.06 -27.29
C LYS A 64 4.15 -3.21 -26.27
N HIS A 65 4.09 -2.90 -24.97
CA HIS A 65 4.17 -3.85 -23.88
C HIS A 65 2.88 -3.92 -23.05
N ASN A 66 1.81 -3.25 -23.52
CA ASN A 66 0.54 -3.14 -22.79
C ASN A 66 0.74 -2.78 -21.32
N GLY A 67 1.56 -1.75 -21.05
CA GLY A 67 1.92 -1.36 -19.71
C GLY A 67 2.12 0.13 -19.55
N ASP A 68 2.36 0.54 -18.31
CA ASP A 68 2.72 1.91 -17.96
C ASP A 68 3.74 1.97 -16.81
N LEU A 69 4.45 3.10 -16.73
CA LEU A 69 5.27 3.49 -15.58
C LEU A 69 4.73 4.80 -15.03
N ARG A 70 4.59 4.88 -13.72
CA ARG A 70 4.06 6.05 -13.00
C ARG A 70 5.05 6.53 -11.96
N CYS A 71 5.35 7.84 -11.97
CA CYS A 71 6.11 8.49 -10.92
C CYS A 71 5.15 9.25 -10.00
N MET A 72 5.27 9.01 -8.69
CA MET A 72 4.39 9.54 -7.66
C MET A 72 5.22 10.20 -6.55
N PRO A 73 5.73 11.44 -6.78
CA PRO A 73 6.47 12.16 -5.76
C PRO A 73 5.54 12.69 -4.68
N ALA A 74 6.07 12.83 -3.46
CA ALA A 74 5.40 13.48 -2.35
C ALA A 74 6.41 14.02 -1.34
N TYR A 75 6.02 15.11 -0.67
CA TYR A 75 6.69 15.65 0.51
C TYR A 75 5.69 15.78 1.65
N LEU A 76 6.06 15.28 2.82
CA LEU A 76 5.30 15.33 4.06
C LEU A 76 6.01 16.28 5.03
N GLU A 77 5.55 17.53 5.11
CA GLU A 77 6.17 18.58 5.92
C GLU A 77 6.22 18.20 7.41
N GLY A 78 5.13 17.65 7.96
CA GLY A 78 5.06 17.28 9.38
C GLY A 78 6.00 16.16 9.80
N GLN A 79 6.58 15.42 8.86
CA GLN A 79 7.55 14.33 9.08
C GLN A 79 8.91 14.65 8.50
N ASP A 80 9.02 15.77 7.78
CA ASP A 80 10.20 16.20 7.02
C ASP A 80 10.75 15.06 6.13
N LEU A 81 9.86 14.44 5.33
CA LEU A 81 10.16 13.31 4.46
C LEU A 81 9.74 13.62 3.03
N ALA A 82 10.67 13.48 2.11
CA ALA A 82 10.41 13.53 0.67
C ALA A 82 10.73 12.18 0.02
N GLY A 83 10.01 11.88 -1.06
CA GLY A 83 10.30 10.64 -1.78
C GLY A 83 9.48 10.51 -3.05
N VAL A 84 9.79 9.47 -3.81
CA VAL A 84 9.06 9.11 -5.02
C VAL A 84 8.80 7.62 -5.07
N LYS A 85 7.55 7.25 -5.31
CA LYS A 85 7.21 5.87 -5.65
C LYS A 85 7.12 5.73 -7.17
N ILE A 86 7.88 4.81 -7.71
CA ILE A 86 7.82 4.40 -9.11
C ILE A 86 7.01 3.11 -9.19
N VAL A 87 5.90 3.14 -9.95
CA VAL A 87 4.99 2.01 -10.09
C VAL A 87 4.85 1.64 -11.55
N ASN A 88 5.01 0.37 -11.86
CA ASN A 88 4.76 -0.20 -13.18
C ASN A 88 3.51 -1.06 -13.12
N VAL A 89 2.66 -0.93 -14.14
CA VAL A 89 1.47 -1.76 -14.30
C VAL A 89 1.55 -2.47 -15.65
N HIS A 90 1.59 -3.80 -15.60
CA HIS A 90 1.60 -4.67 -16.77
C HIS A 90 0.55 -5.77 -16.58
N PRO A 91 -0.66 -5.61 -17.14
CA PRO A 91 -1.77 -6.55 -16.95
C PRO A 91 -1.48 -7.98 -17.43
N GLY A 92 -0.56 -8.15 -18.38
CA GLY A 92 -0.14 -9.45 -18.90
C GLY A 92 0.85 -10.25 -18.04
N ASN A 93 1.46 -9.61 -17.05
CA ASN A 93 2.49 -10.24 -16.21
C ASN A 93 2.07 -11.54 -15.51
N PRO A 94 0.82 -11.71 -15.04
CA PRO A 94 0.41 -12.96 -14.42
C PRO A 94 0.55 -14.19 -15.33
N GLN A 95 0.51 -14.01 -16.65
CA GLN A 95 0.69 -15.10 -17.62
C GLN A 95 2.13 -15.65 -17.64
N ILE A 96 3.08 -14.86 -17.14
CA ILE A 96 4.50 -15.25 -17.04
C ILE A 96 4.97 -15.35 -15.58
N GLY A 97 4.04 -15.46 -14.63
CA GLY A 97 4.34 -15.65 -13.21
C GLY A 97 4.80 -14.38 -12.47
N LEU A 98 4.65 -13.19 -13.06
CA LEU A 98 5.00 -11.91 -12.42
C LEU A 98 3.76 -11.16 -11.92
N PRO A 99 3.89 -10.32 -10.88
CA PRO A 99 2.80 -9.45 -10.45
C PRO A 99 2.42 -8.43 -11.55
N SER A 100 1.12 -8.17 -11.69
CA SER A 100 0.64 -7.10 -12.60
C SER A 100 1.12 -5.71 -12.20
N VAL A 101 1.39 -5.50 -10.91
CA VAL A 101 1.87 -4.23 -10.36
C VAL A 101 3.17 -4.49 -9.63
N MET A 102 4.21 -3.75 -9.99
CA MET A 102 5.51 -3.75 -9.29
C MET A 102 5.92 -2.32 -8.99
N ALA A 103 6.56 -2.10 -7.86
CA ALA A 103 6.93 -0.76 -7.44
C ALA A 103 8.23 -0.72 -6.65
N LEU A 104 8.91 0.44 -6.75
CA LEU A 104 10.00 0.85 -5.88
C LEU A 104 9.63 2.17 -5.19
N LEU A 105 10.13 2.38 -3.98
CA LEU A 105 10.07 3.65 -3.26
C LEU A 105 11.49 4.14 -2.98
N ILE A 106 11.73 5.41 -3.28
CA ILE A 106 12.98 6.11 -2.95
C ILE A 106 12.62 7.20 -1.94
N LEU A 107 13.36 7.27 -0.84
CA LEU A 107 13.28 8.34 0.15
C LEU A 107 14.54 9.21 0.08
N ASN A 108 14.32 10.52 0.19
CA ASN A 108 15.39 11.52 0.18
C ASN A 108 15.26 12.43 1.40
N SER A 109 16.38 12.95 1.88
CA SER A 109 16.41 14.04 2.84
C SER A 109 15.91 15.33 2.16
N PRO A 110 14.88 16.00 2.67
CA PRO A 110 14.46 17.29 2.14
C PRO A 110 15.50 18.39 2.34
N GLN A 111 16.35 18.25 3.37
CA GLN A 111 17.37 19.25 3.73
C GLN A 111 18.57 19.22 2.81
N THR A 112 19.03 18.02 2.45
CA THR A 112 20.31 17.86 1.71
C THR A 112 20.14 17.27 0.31
N GLY A 113 18.98 16.63 0.04
CA GLY A 113 18.74 15.90 -1.19
C GLY A 113 19.38 14.50 -1.20
N GLU A 114 20.04 14.08 -0.13
CA GLU A 114 20.66 12.76 -0.02
C GLU A 114 19.63 11.65 -0.15
N PRO A 115 19.90 10.59 -0.95
CA PRO A 115 19.07 9.40 -0.94
C PRO A 115 19.25 8.65 0.41
N LEU A 116 18.16 8.52 1.16
CA LEU A 116 18.15 7.86 2.47
C LEU A 116 17.89 6.37 2.35
N ALA A 117 16.96 6.01 1.46
CA ALA A 117 16.56 4.61 1.29
C ALA A 117 16.00 4.33 -0.10
N VAL A 118 16.21 3.12 -0.58
CA VAL A 118 15.50 2.52 -1.71
C VAL A 118 14.90 1.21 -1.26
N MET A 119 13.61 0.97 -1.57
CA MET A 119 12.96 -0.25 -1.11
C MET A 119 11.95 -0.82 -2.10
N GLY A 120 11.75 -2.13 -2.06
CA GLY A 120 10.63 -2.79 -2.73
C GLY A 120 9.32 -2.22 -2.23
N ALA A 121 8.40 -1.87 -3.13
CA ALA A 121 7.19 -1.16 -2.76
C ALA A 121 5.91 -1.78 -3.33
N THR A 122 5.96 -2.98 -3.84
CA THR A 122 4.79 -3.71 -4.34
C THR A 122 3.85 -4.06 -3.19
N TYR A 123 4.37 -4.68 -2.14
CA TYR A 123 3.61 -4.99 -0.92
C TYR A 123 3.15 -3.71 -0.21
N LEU A 124 4.06 -2.75 -0.02
CA LEU A 124 3.75 -1.44 0.54
C LEU A 124 2.60 -0.75 -0.22
N THR A 125 2.60 -0.83 -1.56
CA THR A 125 1.52 -0.27 -2.38
C THR A 125 0.17 -0.94 -2.08
N SER A 126 0.15 -2.23 -1.84
CA SER A 126 -1.06 -2.95 -1.47
C SER A 126 -1.53 -2.56 -0.06
N MET A 127 -0.62 -2.56 0.91
CA MET A 127 -0.92 -2.26 2.31
C MET A 127 -1.44 -0.83 2.51
N ARG A 128 -0.75 0.19 1.95
CA ARG A 128 -1.21 1.58 2.04
C ARG A 128 -2.57 1.80 1.35
N THR A 129 -2.89 1.00 0.33
CA THR A 129 -4.19 1.11 -0.36
C THR A 129 -5.31 0.51 0.49
N GLY A 130 -5.09 -0.65 1.09
CA GLY A 130 -6.00 -1.24 2.06
C GLY A 130 -6.23 -0.34 3.26
N ALA A 131 -5.14 0.25 3.78
CA ALA A 131 -5.20 1.22 4.88
C ALA A 131 -6.02 2.47 4.53
N ALA A 132 -5.86 3.01 3.31
CA ALA A 132 -6.63 4.18 2.87
C ALA A 132 -8.14 3.89 2.81
N GLY A 133 -8.53 2.72 2.28
CA GLY A 133 -9.93 2.28 2.27
C GLY A 133 -10.49 2.09 3.68
N ALA A 134 -9.71 1.52 4.58
CA ALA A 134 -10.11 1.32 5.98
C ALA A 134 -10.29 2.64 6.73
N VAL A 135 -9.37 3.60 6.57
CA VAL A 135 -9.50 4.94 7.17
C VAL A 135 -10.73 5.66 6.62
N ALA A 136 -10.96 5.61 5.30
CA ALA A 136 -12.16 6.20 4.70
C ALA A 136 -13.44 5.54 5.23
N ALA A 137 -13.50 4.22 5.28
CA ALA A 137 -14.66 3.49 5.77
C ALA A 137 -14.96 3.79 7.24
N ARG A 138 -13.94 3.91 8.10
CA ARG A 138 -14.10 4.29 9.51
C ARG A 138 -14.90 5.59 9.69
N HIS A 139 -14.75 6.54 8.78
CA HIS A 139 -15.42 7.84 8.87
C HIS A 139 -16.72 7.91 8.07
N LEU A 140 -16.90 7.09 7.04
CA LEU A 140 -17.98 7.22 6.09
C LEU A 140 -18.99 6.06 6.13
N ALA A 141 -18.59 4.88 6.59
CA ALA A 141 -19.49 3.72 6.66
C ALA A 141 -20.25 3.70 7.99
N ARG A 142 -21.35 2.95 8.01
CA ARG A 142 -22.10 2.68 9.24
C ARG A 142 -21.23 1.86 10.20
N GLN A 143 -21.14 2.28 11.44
CA GLN A 143 -20.22 1.69 12.42
C GLN A 143 -20.61 0.26 12.85
N ASP A 144 -21.87 -0.11 12.66
CA ASP A 144 -22.43 -1.44 12.95
C ASP A 144 -22.35 -2.39 11.75
N SER A 145 -21.65 -2.03 10.68
CA SER A 145 -21.53 -2.85 9.47
C SER A 145 -20.81 -4.16 9.76
N ARG A 146 -21.44 -5.29 9.37
CA ARG A 146 -20.95 -6.66 9.59
C ARG A 146 -20.75 -7.45 8.32
N VAL A 147 -21.29 -6.96 7.22
CA VAL A 147 -21.20 -7.61 5.90
C VAL A 147 -20.41 -6.75 4.94
N VAL A 148 -19.45 -7.36 4.27
CA VAL A 148 -18.62 -6.71 3.23
C VAL A 148 -18.90 -7.36 1.88
N GLY A 149 -19.33 -6.55 0.91
CA GLY A 149 -19.38 -6.94 -0.49
C GLY A 149 -18.05 -6.60 -1.18
N MET A 150 -17.44 -7.57 -1.85
CA MET A 150 -16.17 -7.41 -2.53
C MET A 150 -16.34 -7.71 -4.02
N ILE A 151 -16.11 -6.71 -4.87
CA ILE A 151 -16.11 -6.87 -6.33
C ILE A 151 -14.66 -6.86 -6.81
N GLY A 152 -14.20 -8.01 -7.28
CA GLY A 152 -12.81 -8.32 -7.57
C GLY A 152 -12.12 -9.02 -6.40
N ALA A 153 -11.45 -10.15 -6.71
CA ALA A 153 -10.78 -11.04 -5.75
C ALA A 153 -9.24 -10.96 -5.84
N GLY A 154 -8.70 -9.83 -6.26
CA GLY A 154 -7.26 -9.61 -6.43
C GLY A 154 -6.52 -9.30 -5.12
N THR A 155 -5.23 -8.95 -5.25
CA THR A 155 -4.36 -8.58 -4.13
C THR A 155 -4.95 -7.42 -3.30
N GLN A 156 -5.53 -6.42 -3.95
CA GLN A 156 -6.12 -5.26 -3.26
C GLN A 156 -7.33 -5.65 -2.40
N ALA A 157 -8.16 -6.59 -2.84
CA ALA A 157 -9.30 -7.04 -2.04
C ALA A 157 -8.86 -7.60 -0.68
N ARG A 158 -7.75 -8.34 -0.63
CA ARG A 158 -7.18 -8.90 0.59
C ARG A 158 -6.74 -7.81 1.57
N THR A 159 -5.97 -6.84 1.11
CA THR A 159 -5.48 -5.75 1.96
C THR A 159 -6.59 -4.79 2.38
N GLN A 160 -7.59 -4.55 1.52
CA GLN A 160 -8.80 -3.81 1.89
C GLN A 160 -9.53 -4.50 3.04
N LEU A 161 -9.76 -5.81 2.92
CA LEU A 161 -10.44 -6.57 3.95
C LEU A 161 -9.64 -6.61 5.26
N GLN A 162 -8.32 -6.78 5.19
CA GLN A 162 -7.45 -6.69 6.38
C GLN A 162 -7.57 -5.34 7.07
N GLY A 163 -7.59 -4.25 6.32
CA GLY A 163 -7.77 -2.91 6.88
C GLY A 163 -9.16 -2.72 7.50
N LEU A 164 -10.22 -3.12 6.80
CA LEU A 164 -11.60 -3.00 7.29
C LEU A 164 -11.81 -3.79 8.59
N SER A 165 -11.20 -4.96 8.71
CA SER A 165 -11.32 -5.82 9.92
C SER A 165 -10.77 -5.17 11.19
N ARG A 166 -9.99 -4.08 11.08
CA ARG A 166 -9.50 -3.31 12.25
C ARG A 166 -10.55 -2.37 12.84
N TYR A 167 -11.57 -2.04 12.07
CA TYR A 167 -12.59 -1.07 12.49
C TYR A 167 -14.00 -1.64 12.58
N PHE A 168 -14.27 -2.74 11.88
CA PHE A 168 -15.63 -3.30 11.79
C PHE A 168 -15.66 -4.76 12.26
N PRO A 169 -16.72 -5.15 12.99
CA PRO A 169 -16.93 -6.53 13.41
C PRO A 169 -17.50 -7.36 12.25
N ILE A 170 -16.64 -7.62 11.24
CA ILE A 170 -17.05 -8.31 10.02
C ILE A 170 -17.37 -9.77 10.32
N GLU A 171 -18.62 -10.17 10.05
CA GLU A 171 -19.13 -11.53 10.22
C GLU A 171 -19.25 -12.27 8.89
N GLN A 172 -19.46 -11.51 7.80
CA GLN A 172 -19.61 -12.10 6.46
C GLN A 172 -18.89 -11.28 5.39
N VAL A 173 -18.26 -11.99 4.47
CA VAL A 173 -17.70 -11.44 3.23
C VAL A 173 -18.38 -12.12 2.04
N MET A 174 -18.91 -11.32 1.12
CA MET A 174 -19.45 -11.80 -0.15
C MET A 174 -18.49 -11.33 -1.26
N VAL A 175 -17.87 -12.25 -1.97
CA VAL A 175 -16.89 -11.90 -3.02
C VAL A 175 -17.38 -12.35 -4.39
N PHE A 176 -17.29 -11.45 -5.34
CA PHE A 176 -17.50 -11.69 -6.75
C PHE A 176 -16.22 -11.41 -7.53
N ASP A 177 -15.89 -12.27 -8.48
CA ASP A 177 -14.87 -12.02 -9.51
C ASP A 177 -15.37 -12.63 -10.84
N SER A 178 -15.03 -12.02 -11.96
CA SER A 178 -15.35 -12.56 -13.30
C SER A 178 -14.66 -13.92 -13.56
N PHE A 179 -13.62 -14.24 -12.79
CA PHE A 179 -12.96 -15.54 -12.76
C PHE A 179 -13.32 -16.25 -11.44
N GLU A 180 -14.20 -17.24 -11.51
CA GLU A 180 -14.67 -17.99 -10.31
C GLU A 180 -13.53 -18.58 -9.47
N ASP A 181 -12.45 -19.05 -10.11
CA ASP A 181 -11.30 -19.60 -9.40
C ASP A 181 -10.62 -18.56 -8.52
N LYS A 182 -10.60 -17.28 -8.93
CA LYS A 182 -10.08 -16.19 -8.10
C LYS A 182 -10.96 -15.92 -6.89
N ALA A 183 -12.29 -15.97 -7.07
CA ALA A 183 -13.23 -15.81 -5.96
C ALA A 183 -13.10 -16.97 -4.95
N ARG A 184 -12.91 -18.20 -5.43
CA ARG A 184 -12.66 -19.39 -4.58
C ARG A 184 -11.35 -19.26 -3.82
N ALA A 185 -10.24 -18.94 -4.50
CA ALA A 185 -8.94 -18.73 -3.87
C ALA A 185 -8.99 -17.60 -2.82
N PHE A 186 -9.72 -16.52 -3.10
CA PHE A 186 -9.91 -15.44 -2.13
C PHE A 186 -10.63 -15.92 -0.86
N LYS A 187 -11.67 -16.75 -0.99
CA LYS A 187 -12.37 -17.34 0.14
C LYS A 187 -11.42 -18.16 1.03
N ASP A 188 -10.56 -18.98 0.41
CA ASP A 188 -9.61 -19.82 1.14
C ASP A 188 -8.57 -18.96 1.89
N ASP A 189 -8.05 -17.92 1.24
CA ASP A 189 -7.11 -16.97 1.84
C ASP A 189 -7.75 -16.21 3.03
N VAL A 190 -9.00 -15.75 2.89
CA VAL A 190 -9.71 -15.04 3.97
C VAL A 190 -9.83 -15.92 5.21
N SER A 191 -10.12 -17.21 5.03
CA SER A 191 -10.21 -18.17 6.13
C SER A 191 -8.89 -18.30 6.91
N GLY A 192 -7.75 -17.99 6.30
CA GLY A 192 -6.44 -18.00 6.92
C GLY A 192 -6.14 -16.83 7.86
N PHE A 193 -6.80 -15.69 7.69
CA PHE A 193 -6.53 -14.48 8.49
C PHE A 193 -7.76 -13.87 9.19
N MET A 194 -8.97 -14.32 8.88
CA MET A 194 -10.20 -13.84 9.51
C MET A 194 -11.14 -14.98 9.90
N LYS A 195 -11.77 -14.83 11.07
CA LYS A 195 -12.84 -15.71 11.52
C LYS A 195 -14.21 -15.12 11.10
N CYS A 196 -14.53 -15.24 9.81
CA CYS A 196 -15.83 -14.82 9.27
C CYS A 196 -16.32 -15.79 8.20
N SER A 197 -17.60 -15.74 7.88
CA SER A 197 -18.14 -16.46 6.72
C SER A 197 -17.66 -15.78 5.44
N CYS A 198 -17.07 -16.52 4.51
CA CYS A 198 -16.74 -16.00 3.18
C CYS A 198 -17.46 -16.81 2.11
N ILE A 199 -18.24 -16.13 1.27
CA ILE A 199 -19.07 -16.72 0.22
C ILE A 199 -18.65 -16.14 -1.12
N ALA A 200 -18.23 -17.02 -2.04
CA ALA A 200 -18.09 -16.65 -3.44
C ALA A 200 -19.48 -16.61 -4.07
N VAL A 201 -19.84 -15.48 -4.66
CA VAL A 201 -21.13 -15.30 -5.32
C VAL A 201 -20.95 -15.32 -6.84
N SER A 202 -21.90 -15.95 -7.54
CA SER A 202 -22.00 -15.89 -9.00
C SER A 202 -22.74 -14.62 -9.43
N GLY A 203 -22.36 -14.03 -10.56
CA GLY A 203 -23.07 -12.90 -11.16
C GLY A 203 -24.30 -13.32 -11.93
#